data_7c1151c1d12b032dbe225f37a86d8887
#
_entry.id   7c1151c1d12b032dbe225f37a86d8887
#
_cell.length_a   1.000
_cell.length_b   1.000
_cell.length_c   1.000
_cell.angle_alpha   90.00
_cell.angle_beta   90.00
_cell.angle_gamma   90.00
#
_symmetry.space_group_name_H-M   'P 1'
#
loop_
_entity.id
_entity.type
_entity.pdbx_description
1 polymer ?
#
loop_
_entity_poly.entity_id
_entity_poly.type
_entity_poly.pdbx_seq_one_letter_code
_entity_poly.pdbx_strand_id
1 'polypeptide(L)'
;MDSTMEVGQKLVAFCKAGKNLEAVNTLYAQDVESSEVHGMPEFPQHMKGIDAVRRKNQWWVENHQIHGGEALGPWPHGERFIVHFKFDVTAKTGPMAGKRMQMEEAGLYTVKNGKILKEEFFYHMG
;
A
#
# COMPACT_ATOMS: atom_id res chain seq x y z
N MET A 1 -5.13 -12.29 -19.15
CA MET A 1 -4.59 -11.41 -18.09
C MET A 1 -5.73 -10.70 -17.38
N ASP A 2 -5.54 -10.34 -16.12
CA ASP A 2 -6.59 -9.69 -15.35
C ASP A 2 -6.83 -8.26 -15.81
N SER A 3 -8.10 -7.84 -15.78
CA SER A 3 -8.49 -6.44 -16.01
C SER A 3 -8.09 -5.57 -14.82
N THR A 4 -8.17 -4.25 -15.02
CA THR A 4 -7.95 -3.28 -13.95
C THR A 4 -8.85 -3.56 -12.74
N MET A 5 -10.14 -3.82 -12.98
CA MET A 5 -11.10 -4.11 -11.92
C MET A 5 -10.78 -5.40 -11.18
N GLU A 6 -10.40 -6.45 -11.89
CA GLU A 6 -10.02 -7.74 -11.27
C GLU A 6 -8.79 -7.60 -10.39
N VAL A 7 -7.76 -6.89 -10.86
CA VAL A 7 -6.57 -6.63 -10.05
C VAL A 7 -6.93 -5.85 -8.79
N GLY A 8 -7.76 -4.81 -8.94
CA GLY A 8 -8.20 -4.02 -7.80
C GLY A 8 -9.01 -4.81 -6.78
N GLN A 9 -9.91 -5.67 -7.25
CA GLN A 9 -10.70 -6.54 -6.37
C GLN A 9 -9.80 -7.51 -5.59
N LYS A 10 -8.80 -8.09 -6.25
CA LYS A 10 -7.84 -8.99 -5.59
C LYS A 10 -7.01 -8.24 -4.55
N LEU A 11 -6.54 -7.03 -4.88
CA LEU A 11 -5.80 -6.20 -3.94
C LEU A 11 -6.61 -5.92 -2.68
N VAL A 12 -7.85 -5.47 -2.84
CA VAL A 12 -8.74 -5.18 -1.71
C VAL A 12 -8.96 -6.43 -0.85
N ALA A 13 -9.19 -7.58 -1.48
CA ALA A 13 -9.39 -8.84 -0.76
C ALA A 13 -8.16 -9.23 0.08
N PHE A 14 -6.96 -9.12 -0.50
CA PHE A 14 -5.72 -9.38 0.24
C PHE A 14 -5.56 -8.42 1.42
N CYS A 15 -5.79 -7.13 1.19
CA CYS A 15 -5.63 -6.11 2.23
C CYS A 15 -6.63 -6.31 3.38
N LYS A 16 -7.87 -6.65 3.08
CA LYS A 16 -8.89 -6.97 4.10
C LYS A 16 -8.50 -8.18 4.95
N ALA A 17 -7.78 -9.13 4.36
CA ALA A 17 -7.31 -10.32 5.05
C ALA A 17 -5.98 -10.10 5.79
N GLY A 18 -5.41 -8.90 5.75
CA GLY A 18 -4.11 -8.61 6.35
C GLY A 18 -2.93 -9.23 5.60
N LYS A 19 -3.13 -9.55 4.32
CA LYS A 19 -2.14 -10.27 3.49
C LYS A 19 -1.47 -9.33 2.47
N ASN A 20 -0.99 -8.19 2.95
CA ASN A 20 -0.43 -7.17 2.06
C ASN A 20 0.81 -7.65 1.29
N LEU A 21 1.70 -8.40 1.94
CA LEU A 21 2.88 -8.94 1.28
C LEU A 21 2.52 -9.95 0.18
N GLU A 22 1.50 -10.77 0.41
CA GLU A 22 1.00 -11.69 -0.61
C GLU A 22 0.44 -10.94 -1.81
N ALA A 23 -0.23 -9.79 -1.57
CA ALA A 23 -0.71 -8.92 -2.64
C ALA A 23 0.46 -8.45 -3.51
N VAL A 24 1.54 -7.99 -2.90
CA VAL A 24 2.74 -7.56 -3.63
C VAL A 24 3.29 -8.71 -4.46
N ASN A 25 3.46 -9.87 -3.86
CA ASN A 25 4.02 -11.03 -4.55
C ASN A 25 3.17 -11.54 -5.71
N THR A 26 1.85 -11.36 -5.63
CA THR A 26 0.90 -11.89 -6.61
C THR A 26 0.54 -10.89 -7.71
N LEU A 27 0.38 -9.61 -7.35
CA LEU A 27 -0.25 -8.60 -8.21
C LEU A 27 0.72 -7.58 -8.80
N TYR A 28 1.91 -7.42 -8.25
CA TYR A 28 2.82 -6.34 -8.63
C TYR A 28 3.80 -6.77 -9.72
N ALA A 29 4.09 -5.83 -10.65
CA ALA A 29 5.11 -6.03 -11.67
C ALA A 29 6.50 -5.96 -11.03
N GLN A 30 7.50 -6.60 -11.66
CA GLN A 30 8.89 -6.60 -11.17
C GLN A 30 9.49 -5.20 -11.10
N ASP A 31 9.12 -4.33 -12.03
CA ASP A 31 9.61 -2.97 -12.15
C ASP A 31 8.64 -1.93 -11.58
N VAL A 32 7.77 -2.34 -10.65
CA VAL A 32 6.80 -1.46 -10.02
C VAL A 32 7.46 -0.24 -9.40
N GLU A 33 6.77 0.90 -9.49
CA GLU A 33 7.17 2.14 -8.83
C GLU A 33 6.20 2.45 -7.69
N SER A 34 6.73 2.93 -6.57
CA SER A 34 5.93 3.27 -5.39
C SER A 34 6.32 4.65 -4.89
N SER A 35 5.33 5.51 -4.65
CA SER A 35 5.55 6.88 -4.17
C SER A 35 4.75 7.16 -2.92
N GLU A 36 5.41 7.76 -1.92
CA GLU A 36 4.81 8.27 -0.70
C GLU A 36 4.72 9.79 -0.75
N VAL A 37 4.01 10.40 0.20
CA VAL A 37 3.91 11.88 0.27
C VAL A 37 5.26 12.50 0.63
N HIS A 38 6.08 11.79 1.38
CA HIS A 38 7.42 12.22 1.78
C HIS A 38 8.34 11.03 1.96
N GLY A 39 9.65 11.28 2.01
CA GLY A 39 10.63 10.25 2.36
C GLY A 39 10.72 10.02 3.86
N MET A 40 11.29 8.90 4.22
CA MET A 40 11.58 8.50 5.61
C MET A 40 13.07 8.19 5.73
N PRO A 41 13.64 8.17 6.95
CA PRO A 41 15.04 7.79 7.11
C PRO A 41 15.37 6.42 6.51
N GLU A 42 14.43 5.47 6.57
CA GLU A 42 14.61 4.10 6.10
C GLU A 42 14.33 3.94 4.60
N PHE A 43 13.48 4.79 4.02
CA PHE A 43 13.03 4.65 2.64
C PHE A 43 12.85 6.00 1.95
N PRO A 44 13.30 6.14 0.69
CA PRO A 44 13.07 7.37 -0.06
C PRO A 44 11.58 7.55 -0.39
N GLN A 45 11.19 8.77 -0.72
CA GLN A 45 9.84 9.10 -1.13
C GLN A 45 9.40 8.28 -2.35
N HIS A 46 10.30 8.08 -3.29
CA HIS A 46 10.04 7.34 -4.52
C HIS A 46 10.94 6.11 -4.58
N MET A 47 10.33 4.94 -4.80
CA MET A 47 11.04 3.67 -4.89
C MET A 47 10.71 2.97 -6.19
N LYS A 48 11.68 2.22 -6.71
CA LYS A 48 11.50 1.43 -7.93
C LYS A 48 11.93 -0.02 -7.67
N GLY A 49 11.16 -0.94 -8.22
CA GLY A 49 11.42 -2.38 -8.13
C GLY A 49 10.66 -3.05 -7.00
N ILE A 50 10.24 -4.28 -7.27
CA ILE A 50 9.38 -5.05 -6.36
C ILE A 50 10.06 -5.34 -5.02
N ASP A 51 11.39 -5.53 -5.02
CA ASP A 51 12.12 -5.83 -3.77
C ASP A 51 12.10 -4.64 -2.80
N ALA A 52 12.19 -3.40 -3.33
CA ALA A 52 12.08 -2.21 -2.50
C ALA A 52 10.70 -2.10 -1.86
N VAL A 53 9.66 -2.40 -2.63
CA VAL A 53 8.27 -2.39 -2.15
C VAL A 53 8.05 -3.47 -1.09
N ARG A 54 8.60 -4.67 -1.30
CA ARG A 54 8.55 -5.75 -0.30
C ARG A 54 9.19 -5.33 1.01
N ARG A 55 10.37 -4.72 0.97
CA ARG A 55 11.07 -4.25 2.17
C ARG A 55 10.27 -3.18 2.91
N LYS A 56 9.64 -2.25 2.19
CA LYS A 56 8.81 -1.22 2.81
C LYS A 56 7.60 -1.85 3.52
N ASN A 57 6.91 -2.78 2.88
CA ASN A 57 5.77 -3.46 3.48
C ASN A 57 6.17 -4.26 4.72
N GLN A 58 7.29 -4.97 4.65
CA GLN A 58 7.79 -5.75 5.78
C GLN A 58 8.17 -4.84 6.95
N TRP A 59 8.86 -3.73 6.67
CA TRP A 59 9.21 -2.74 7.69
C TRP A 59 7.96 -2.19 8.38
N TRP A 60 6.92 -1.87 7.60
CA TRP A 60 5.66 -1.37 8.16
C TRP A 60 5.06 -2.35 9.16
N VAL A 61 4.94 -3.62 8.78
CA VAL A 61 4.34 -4.66 9.63
C VAL A 61 5.18 -4.89 10.89
N GLU A 62 6.51 -4.89 10.76
CA GLU A 62 7.41 -5.12 11.89
C GLU A 62 7.45 -3.95 12.88
N ASN A 63 7.20 -2.74 12.40
CA ASN A 63 7.32 -1.53 13.22
C ASN A 63 5.99 -0.96 13.70
N HIS A 64 4.88 -1.64 13.43
CA HIS A 64 3.55 -1.24 13.88
C HIS A 64 2.79 -2.43 14.43
N GLN A 65 2.10 -2.20 15.56
CA GLN A 65 1.08 -3.13 16.03
C GLN A 65 -0.22 -2.73 15.35
N ILE A 66 -0.78 -3.64 14.55
CA ILE A 66 -1.99 -3.38 13.78
C ILE A 66 -3.19 -3.87 14.58
N HIS A 67 -4.07 -2.94 15.00
CA HIS A 67 -5.28 -3.25 15.76
C HIS A 67 -6.45 -3.56 14.84
N GLY A 68 -6.46 -2.93 13.66
CA GLY A 68 -7.49 -3.14 12.67
C GLY A 68 -7.28 -2.23 11.48
N GLY A 69 -8.14 -2.39 10.47
CA GLY A 69 -8.10 -1.56 9.29
C GLY A 69 -9.23 -1.88 8.33
N GLU A 70 -9.38 -1.01 7.34
CA GLU A 70 -10.35 -1.15 6.27
C GLU A 70 -9.70 -0.87 4.93
N ALA A 71 -10.17 -1.56 3.89
CA ALA A 71 -9.82 -1.29 2.51
C ALA A 71 -11.13 -1.15 1.73
N LEU A 72 -11.37 0.04 1.19
CA LEU A 72 -12.62 0.40 0.50
C LEU A 72 -12.34 0.64 -0.98
N GLY A 73 -13.19 0.12 -1.84
CA GLY A 73 -13.05 0.18 -3.27
C GLY A 73 -12.97 -1.22 -3.87
N PRO A 74 -12.37 -1.41 -5.05
CA PRO A 74 -11.66 -0.40 -5.85
C PRO A 74 -12.61 0.50 -6.64
N TRP A 75 -12.16 1.72 -6.94
CA TRP A 75 -12.85 2.64 -7.86
C TRP A 75 -12.00 2.78 -9.12
N PRO A 76 -12.38 2.10 -10.22
CA PRO A 76 -11.56 2.08 -11.43
C PRO A 76 -11.82 3.27 -12.35
N HIS A 77 -10.79 3.67 -13.10
CA HIS A 77 -10.87 4.61 -14.19
C HIS A 77 -9.79 4.25 -15.22
N GLY A 78 -10.17 3.62 -16.33
CA GLY A 78 -9.22 3.18 -17.35
C GLY A 78 -8.25 2.14 -16.80
N GLU A 79 -6.97 2.42 -16.87
CA GLU A 79 -5.91 1.54 -16.37
C GLU A 79 -5.57 1.79 -14.90
N ARG A 80 -6.33 2.65 -14.22
CA ARG A 80 -6.07 3.03 -12.83
C ARG A 80 -7.25 2.71 -11.94
N PHE A 81 -6.97 2.50 -10.65
CA PHE A 81 -8.02 2.41 -9.64
C PHE A 81 -7.54 3.01 -8.33
N ILE A 82 -8.48 3.43 -7.52
CA ILE A 82 -8.22 3.97 -6.18
C ILE A 82 -8.75 2.98 -5.14
N VAL A 83 -7.98 2.82 -4.06
CA VAL A 83 -8.42 2.14 -2.82
C VAL A 83 -8.22 3.11 -1.67
N HIS A 84 -9.24 3.22 -0.82
CA HIS A 84 -9.16 4.01 0.40
C HIS A 84 -8.86 3.09 1.57
N PHE A 85 -7.75 3.36 2.27
CA PHE A 85 -7.31 2.57 3.42
C PHE A 85 -7.52 3.35 4.70
N LYS A 86 -7.95 2.63 5.75
CA LYS A 86 -8.01 3.13 7.13
C LYS A 86 -7.24 2.16 8.00
N PHE A 87 -6.38 2.69 8.87
CA PHE A 87 -5.56 1.89 9.76
C PHE A 87 -5.71 2.34 11.21
N ASP A 88 -5.81 1.37 12.13
CA ASP A 88 -5.76 1.60 13.57
C ASP A 88 -4.50 0.88 14.05
N VAL A 89 -3.45 1.64 14.39
CA VAL A 89 -2.12 1.10 14.65
C VAL A 89 -1.47 1.78 15.85
N THR A 90 -0.51 1.08 16.47
CA THR A 90 0.41 1.64 17.44
C THR A 90 1.83 1.51 16.90
N ALA A 91 2.56 2.61 16.78
CA ALA A 91 3.95 2.59 16.35
C ALA A 91 4.82 1.95 17.43
N LYS A 92 5.73 1.07 17.03
CA LYS A 92 6.70 0.42 17.94
C LYS A 92 7.99 1.19 18.06
N THR A 93 8.32 1.98 17.04
CA THR A 93 9.59 2.71 16.94
C THR A 93 9.34 4.14 16.46
N GLY A 94 10.38 4.98 16.53
CA GLY A 94 10.37 6.36 16.04
C GLY A 94 9.71 7.33 17.01
N PRO A 95 9.48 8.59 16.56
CA PRO A 95 8.94 9.65 17.41
C PRO A 95 7.56 9.36 17.99
N MET A 96 6.78 8.51 17.32
CA MET A 96 5.42 8.17 17.74
C MET A 96 5.35 6.83 18.46
N ALA A 97 6.48 6.25 18.89
CA ALA A 97 6.52 4.95 19.56
C ALA A 97 5.59 4.92 20.77
N GLY A 98 4.79 3.84 20.85
CA GLY A 98 3.81 3.65 21.91
C GLY A 98 2.50 4.38 21.72
N LYS A 99 2.37 5.20 20.67
CA LYS A 99 1.17 5.99 20.41
C LYS A 99 0.22 5.27 19.47
N ARG A 100 -1.02 5.11 19.89
CA ARG A 100 -2.08 4.54 19.04
C ARG A 100 -2.62 5.64 18.13
N MET A 101 -2.71 5.33 16.83
CA MET A 101 -3.11 6.30 15.82
C MET A 101 -4.13 5.69 14.89
N GLN A 102 -5.04 6.54 14.41
CA GLN A 102 -5.91 6.21 13.28
C GLN A 102 -5.42 6.97 12.07
N MET A 103 -5.12 6.24 11.00
CA MET A 103 -4.56 6.78 9.76
C MET A 103 -5.47 6.49 8.59
N GLU A 104 -5.52 7.43 7.65
CA GLU A 104 -6.25 7.26 6.40
C GLU A 104 -5.32 7.61 5.24
N GLU A 105 -5.46 6.84 4.16
CA GLU A 105 -4.78 7.17 2.91
C GLU A 105 -5.56 6.67 1.70
N ALA A 106 -5.36 7.32 0.56
CA ALA A 106 -5.84 6.85 -0.72
C ALA A 106 -4.64 6.32 -1.51
N GLY A 107 -4.77 5.11 -2.06
CA GLY A 107 -3.78 4.54 -2.97
C GLY A 107 -4.29 4.63 -4.40
N LEU A 108 -3.51 5.23 -5.28
CA LEU A 108 -3.78 5.26 -6.72
C LEU A 108 -2.86 4.26 -7.41
N TYR A 109 -3.47 3.27 -8.04
CA TYR A 109 -2.76 2.15 -8.66
C TYR A 109 -2.91 2.20 -10.17
N THR A 110 -1.80 2.00 -10.88
CA THR A 110 -1.79 1.87 -12.34
C THR A 110 -1.54 0.42 -12.70
N VAL A 111 -2.41 -0.16 -13.54
CA VAL A 111 -2.34 -1.55 -13.98
C VAL A 111 -1.89 -1.58 -15.43
N LYS A 112 -0.95 -2.46 -15.74
CA LYS A 112 -0.53 -2.73 -17.10
C LYS A 112 -0.22 -4.22 -17.25
N ASN A 113 -0.73 -4.82 -18.32
CA ASN A 113 -0.54 -6.24 -18.59
C ASN A 113 -0.96 -7.13 -17.40
N GLY A 114 -2.06 -6.76 -16.73
CA GLY A 114 -2.60 -7.52 -15.62
C GLY A 114 -1.83 -7.41 -14.31
N LYS A 115 -0.88 -6.48 -14.20
CA LYS A 115 -0.06 -6.27 -13.01
C LYS A 115 -0.05 -4.81 -12.59
N ILE A 116 0.14 -4.56 -11.29
CA ILE A 116 0.31 -3.21 -10.77
C ILE A 116 1.70 -2.74 -11.13
N LEU A 117 1.77 -1.69 -11.94
CA LEU A 117 3.03 -1.09 -12.40
C LEU A 117 3.43 0.10 -11.52
N LYS A 118 2.45 0.77 -10.90
CA LYS A 118 2.70 1.97 -10.11
C LYS A 118 1.68 2.06 -8.98
N GLU A 119 2.14 2.47 -7.80
CA GLU A 119 1.29 2.83 -6.69
C GLU A 119 1.71 4.19 -6.14
N GLU A 120 0.73 5.05 -5.86
CA GLU A 120 0.95 6.39 -5.33
C GLU A 120 0.01 6.59 -4.14
N PHE A 121 0.58 6.95 -3.00
CA PHE A 121 -0.21 7.13 -1.78
C PHE A 121 -0.42 8.59 -1.46
N PHE A 122 -1.66 8.94 -1.11
CA PHE A 122 -2.10 10.30 -0.82
C PHE A 122 -2.63 10.32 0.61
N TYR A 123 -2.00 11.11 1.46
CA TYR A 123 -2.44 11.31 2.85
C TYR A 123 -1.96 12.66 3.34
N HIS A 124 -2.65 13.16 4.38
CA HIS A 124 -2.35 14.45 4.97
C HIS A 124 -1.41 14.27 6.16
N MET A 125 -0.34 15.03 6.20
CA MET A 125 0.69 14.92 7.25
C MET A 125 0.40 15.82 8.46
N GLY A 126 -0.78 16.29 8.60
CA GLY A 126 -1.22 17.06 9.75
C GLY A 126 -0.73 18.49 9.74
#